data_e64e96cf30fa8ad7892b014886747b87
#
_entry.id   e64e96cf30fa8ad7892b014886747b87
#
_cell.length_a   1.000
_cell.length_b   1.000
_cell.length_c   1.000
_cell.angle_alpha   90.00
_cell.angle_beta   90.00
_cell.angle_gamma   90.00
#
_symmetry.space_group_name_H-M   'P 1'
#
loop_
_entity.id
_entity.type
_entity.pdbx_description
1 polymer ?
#
loop_
_entity_poly.entity_id
_entity_poly.type
_entity_poly.pdbx_seq_one_letter_code
_entity_poly.pdbx_strand_id
1 'polypeptide(L)'
;MILYENLGFGVRTQDAEIFKKRGSYDMIPHGKEIKVFTGSSNPDLADMICKNLGISLGKSTVTAFADGECSISINEPVRGVDVFIVQSTCKPVNDSLMELLVMIDAMKRASAGRITAVIPYFGYARQDRKAKARDPITAKL
;
A
#
# COMPACT_ATOMS: atom_id res chain seq x y z
N MET A 1 7.78 -8.83 0.61
CA MET A 1 7.02 -7.67 0.10
C MET A 1 5.82 -8.22 -0.64
N ILE A 2 4.63 -7.89 -0.20
CA ILE A 2 3.37 -8.37 -0.80
C ILE A 2 2.75 -7.19 -1.54
N LEU A 3 2.48 -7.35 -2.84
CA LEU A 3 1.80 -6.38 -3.68
C LEU A 3 0.33 -6.81 -3.82
N TYR A 4 -0.58 -5.94 -3.48
CA TYR A 4 -2.02 -6.14 -3.69
C TYR A 4 -2.50 -5.27 -4.85
N GLU A 5 -2.82 -5.87 -5.97
CA GLU A 5 -3.47 -5.20 -7.10
C GLU A 5 -4.98 -5.39 -7.03
N ASN A 6 -5.71 -4.29 -7.21
CA ASN A 6 -7.19 -4.24 -7.30
C ASN A 6 -7.87 -5.14 -6.26
N LEU A 7 -8.35 -4.57 -5.19
CA LEU A 7 -9.13 -5.24 -4.17
C LEU A 7 -10.44 -5.88 -4.68
N GLY A 8 -10.28 -6.81 -5.64
CA GLY A 8 -11.07 -8.00 -5.80
C GLY A 8 -10.18 -9.11 -5.24
N PHE A 9 -10.49 -9.59 -4.06
CA PHE A 9 -9.72 -10.53 -3.26
C PHE A 9 -9.01 -11.62 -4.07
N GLY A 10 -7.70 -11.50 -4.26
CA GLY A 10 -6.86 -12.49 -4.90
C GLY A 10 -5.38 -12.13 -4.79
N VAL A 11 -4.64 -12.83 -3.91
CA VAL A 11 -3.17 -12.73 -3.82
C VAL A 11 -2.58 -13.50 -5.00
N ARG A 12 -1.87 -12.83 -5.90
CA ARG A 12 -1.01 -13.48 -6.88
C ARG A 12 0.45 -13.34 -6.46
N THR A 13 1.05 -14.45 -6.09
CA THR A 13 2.47 -14.56 -5.72
C THR A 13 3.41 -14.65 -6.93
N GLN A 14 2.91 -14.63 -8.16
CA GLN A 14 3.72 -14.85 -9.37
C GLN A 14 4.44 -13.61 -9.89
N ASP A 15 4.10 -12.40 -9.44
CA ASP A 15 4.70 -11.17 -9.98
C ASP A 15 6.03 -10.77 -9.31
N ALA A 16 6.46 -11.49 -8.28
CA ALA A 16 7.75 -11.22 -7.60
C ALA A 16 8.98 -11.61 -8.45
N GLU A 17 8.84 -12.46 -9.46
CA GLU A 17 9.94 -12.87 -10.33
C GLU A 17 10.21 -11.89 -11.48
N ILE A 18 9.25 -11.05 -11.83
CA ILE A 18 9.37 -10.05 -12.91
C ILE A 18 10.36 -8.93 -12.51
N PHE A 19 10.53 -8.69 -11.21
CA PHE A 19 11.44 -7.65 -10.71
C PHE A 19 12.94 -8.00 -10.78
N LYS A 20 13.32 -9.21 -11.21
CA LYS A 20 14.71 -9.68 -11.13
C LYS A 20 15.51 -9.67 -12.42
N LYS A 21 14.92 -9.29 -13.56
CA LYS A 21 15.62 -9.30 -14.86
C LYS A 21 15.37 -8.02 -15.66
N ARG A 22 16.21 -7.02 -15.49
CA ARG A 22 16.79 -6.11 -16.51
C ARG A 22 17.19 -4.78 -15.87
N GLY A 23 18.34 -4.26 -16.26
CA GLY A 23 18.92 -3.02 -15.75
C GLY A 23 18.29 -1.71 -16.26
N SER A 24 17.02 -1.71 -16.55
CA SER A 24 16.10 -0.57 -16.63
C SER A 24 14.70 -1.12 -16.40
N TYR A 25 14.06 -0.71 -15.31
CA TYR A 25 12.70 -1.12 -15.00
C TYR A 25 11.75 -0.24 -15.80
N ASP A 26 11.40 -0.67 -17.02
CA ASP A 26 10.23 -0.10 -17.70
C ASP A 26 8.97 -0.61 -16.99
N MET A 27 8.57 0.09 -15.93
CA MET A 27 7.22 -0.08 -15.38
C MET A 27 6.23 0.41 -16.43
N ILE A 28 5.40 -0.49 -16.97
CA ILE A 28 4.32 -0.12 -17.89
C ILE A 28 3.15 0.36 -17.03
N PRO A 29 2.95 1.68 -16.87
CA PRO A 29 1.81 2.19 -16.11
C PRO A 29 0.53 1.91 -16.89
N HIS A 30 -0.53 1.48 -16.19
CA HIS A 30 -1.87 1.41 -16.78
C HIS A 30 -2.46 2.81 -16.97
N GLY A 31 -1.89 3.83 -16.31
CA GLY A 31 -2.16 5.25 -16.46
C GLY A 31 -1.00 5.98 -17.12
N LYS A 32 -1.15 7.28 -17.34
CA LYS A 32 -0.12 8.14 -17.92
C LYS A 32 1.00 8.48 -16.94
N GLU A 33 0.82 8.24 -15.65
CA GLU A 33 1.70 8.69 -14.57
C GLU A 33 1.66 7.69 -13.41
N ILE A 34 2.78 7.56 -12.72
CA ILE A 34 2.92 6.77 -11.48
C ILE A 34 3.16 7.73 -10.32
N LYS A 35 2.48 7.51 -9.21
CA LYS A 35 2.72 8.21 -7.95
C LYS A 35 2.86 7.23 -6.80
N VAL A 36 3.85 7.50 -5.94
CA VAL A 36 4.10 6.72 -4.72
C VAL A 36 3.73 7.59 -3.52
N PHE A 37 2.90 7.06 -2.65
CA PHE A 37 2.52 7.66 -1.38
C PHE A 37 3.01 6.80 -0.23
N THR A 38 3.15 7.37 0.95
CA THR A 38 3.51 6.65 2.16
C THR A 38 2.50 6.91 3.26
N GLY A 39 2.24 5.87 4.05
CA GLY A 39 1.69 6.06 5.37
C GLY A 39 2.79 6.34 6.41
N SER A 40 2.43 6.27 7.69
CA SER A 40 3.31 6.64 8.81
C SER A 40 4.38 5.60 9.14
N SER A 41 4.21 4.33 8.72
CA SER A 41 5.07 3.23 9.20
C SER A 41 6.46 3.17 8.57
N ASN A 42 6.61 3.58 7.30
CA ASN A 42 7.87 3.45 6.55
C ASN A 42 8.13 4.61 5.58
N PRO A 43 8.15 5.87 6.01
CA PRO A 43 8.38 7.01 5.12
C PRO A 43 9.76 6.98 4.46
N ASP A 44 10.80 6.59 5.18
CA ASP A 44 12.17 6.50 4.65
C ASP A 44 12.28 5.49 3.51
N LEU A 45 11.60 4.34 3.63
CA LEU A 45 11.57 3.34 2.56
C LEU A 45 10.88 3.88 1.32
N ALA A 46 9.74 4.57 1.47
CA ALA A 46 9.04 5.17 0.36
C ALA A 46 9.88 6.25 -0.35
N ASP A 47 10.59 7.07 0.42
CA ASP A 47 11.51 8.07 -0.13
C ASP A 47 12.67 7.42 -0.91
N MET A 48 13.27 6.35 -0.37
CA MET A 48 14.30 5.59 -1.08
C MET A 48 13.77 4.97 -2.38
N ILE A 49 12.55 4.44 -2.38
CA ILE A 49 11.90 3.91 -3.59
C ILE A 49 11.74 5.03 -4.62
N CYS A 50 11.21 6.18 -4.21
CA CYS A 50 11.03 7.33 -5.11
C CYS A 50 12.36 7.83 -5.70
N LYS A 51 13.41 7.93 -4.89
CA LYS A 51 14.76 8.30 -5.34
C LYS A 51 15.30 7.33 -6.39
N ASN A 52 15.13 6.02 -6.19
CA ASN A 52 15.57 5.01 -7.15
C ASN A 52 14.76 5.03 -8.45
N LEU A 53 13.49 5.43 -8.40
CA LEU A 53 12.63 5.58 -9.56
C LEU A 53 12.78 6.93 -10.27
N GLY A 54 13.51 7.89 -9.69
CA GLY A 54 13.66 9.23 -10.23
C GLY A 54 12.37 10.05 -10.18
N ILE A 55 11.45 9.76 -9.23
CA ILE A 55 10.18 10.47 -9.03
C ILE A 55 10.12 11.09 -7.64
N SER A 56 9.23 12.06 -7.44
CA SER A 56 8.98 12.64 -6.12
C SER A 56 7.94 11.82 -5.35
N LEU A 57 8.07 11.81 -4.01
CA LEU A 57 7.04 11.24 -3.14
C LEU A 57 5.77 12.08 -3.24
N GLY A 58 4.62 11.40 -3.30
CA GLY A 58 3.31 12.02 -3.37
C GLY A 58 2.95 12.80 -2.11
N LYS A 59 2.24 13.90 -2.28
CA LYS A 59 1.86 14.80 -1.18
C LYS A 59 0.60 14.31 -0.49
N SER A 60 0.74 13.80 0.72
CA SER A 60 -0.35 13.43 1.62
C SER A 60 -0.04 13.89 3.04
N THR A 61 -1.08 14.08 3.83
CA THR A 61 -0.98 14.37 5.26
C THR A 61 -1.67 13.25 6.02
N VAL A 62 -0.96 12.64 6.94
CA VAL A 62 -1.46 11.61 7.85
C VAL A 62 -1.39 12.19 9.26
N THR A 63 -2.54 12.26 9.92
CA THR A 63 -2.68 12.77 11.30
C THR A 63 -3.62 11.85 12.08
N ALA A 64 -3.75 12.10 13.37
CA ALA A 64 -4.74 11.44 14.21
C ALA A 64 -5.66 12.50 14.86
N PHE A 65 -6.92 12.14 15.01
CA PHE A 65 -7.85 12.88 15.86
C PHE A 65 -7.54 12.65 17.35
N ALA A 66 -8.13 13.46 18.22
CA ALA A 66 -7.88 13.39 19.66
C ALA A 66 -8.28 12.05 20.30
N ASP A 67 -9.21 11.34 19.72
CA ASP A 67 -9.68 10.01 20.11
C ASP A 67 -8.84 8.85 19.53
N GLY A 68 -7.84 9.18 18.68
CA GLY A 68 -6.92 8.20 18.08
C GLY A 68 -7.34 7.70 16.69
N GLU A 69 -8.45 8.17 16.13
CA GLU A 69 -8.79 7.84 14.74
C GLU A 69 -7.81 8.50 13.77
N CYS A 70 -7.41 7.77 12.72
CA CYS A 70 -6.53 8.32 11.70
C CYS A 70 -7.30 9.26 10.75
N SER A 71 -6.65 10.35 10.37
CA SER A 71 -7.13 11.31 9.38
C SER A 71 -6.13 11.43 8.24
N ILE A 72 -6.60 11.28 7.01
CA ILE A 72 -5.75 11.30 5.82
C ILE A 72 -6.27 12.33 4.83
N SER A 73 -5.36 13.15 4.31
CA SER A 73 -5.63 14.10 3.24
C SER A 73 -4.66 13.87 2.09
N ILE A 74 -5.20 13.78 0.87
CA ILE A 74 -4.41 13.71 -0.36
C ILE A 74 -4.29 15.13 -0.91
N ASN A 75 -3.05 15.64 -0.97
CA ASN A 75 -2.77 17.05 -1.24
C ASN A 75 -2.37 17.33 -2.70
N GLU A 76 -2.66 16.39 -3.60
CA GLU A 76 -2.42 16.54 -5.03
C GLU A 76 -3.39 15.69 -5.86
N PRO A 77 -3.60 16.03 -7.14
CA PRO A 77 -4.48 15.24 -8.02
C PRO A 77 -3.92 13.84 -8.28
N VAL A 78 -4.78 12.82 -8.18
CA VAL A 78 -4.46 11.42 -8.49
C VAL A 78 -5.42 10.79 -9.49
N ARG A 79 -6.30 11.59 -10.12
CA ARG A 79 -7.29 11.09 -11.07
C ARG A 79 -6.62 10.39 -12.26
N GLY A 80 -6.96 9.11 -12.45
CA GLY A 80 -6.44 8.30 -13.56
C GLY A 80 -4.97 7.91 -13.43
N VAL A 81 -4.33 8.17 -12.28
CA VAL A 81 -2.92 7.86 -11.98
C VAL A 81 -2.81 6.46 -11.39
N ASP A 82 -1.71 5.75 -11.69
CA ASP A 82 -1.31 4.53 -10.99
C ASP A 82 -0.70 4.91 -9.64
N VAL A 83 -1.40 4.63 -8.57
CA VAL A 83 -1.00 4.97 -7.20
C VAL A 83 -0.43 3.75 -6.49
N PHE A 84 0.74 3.91 -5.91
CA PHE A 84 1.38 2.94 -5.02
C PHE A 84 1.40 3.51 -3.60
N ILE A 85 0.87 2.76 -2.63
CA ILE A 85 0.86 3.14 -1.21
C ILE A 85 1.82 2.24 -0.46
N VAL A 86 2.90 2.81 0.06
CA VAL A 86 3.89 2.08 0.87
C VAL A 86 3.51 2.19 2.34
N GLN A 87 3.09 1.08 2.94
CA GLN A 87 2.71 1.01 4.34
C GLN A 87 2.92 -0.40 4.90
N SER A 88 3.79 -0.55 5.88
CA SER A 88 3.88 -1.79 6.66
C SER A 88 2.74 -1.85 7.68
N THR A 89 2.18 -3.03 7.86
CA THR A 89 1.21 -3.27 8.94
C THR A 89 1.90 -3.94 10.14
N CYS A 90 3.07 -3.39 10.51
CA CYS A 90 3.81 -3.74 11.73
C CYS A 90 3.24 -3.00 12.95
N LYS A 91 3.88 -3.16 14.11
CA LYS A 91 3.46 -2.50 15.36
C LYS A 91 3.50 -0.97 15.23
N PRO A 92 2.41 -0.28 15.62
CA PRO A 92 1.11 -0.76 16.09
C PRO A 92 0.27 -1.35 14.95
N VAL A 93 -0.05 -2.66 15.02
CA VAL A 93 -0.58 -3.41 13.86
C VAL A 93 -1.95 -2.91 13.41
N ASN A 94 -2.87 -2.70 14.37
CA ASN A 94 -4.24 -2.30 14.05
C ASN A 94 -4.30 -0.88 13.49
N ASP A 95 -3.52 0.04 14.06
CA ASP A 95 -3.48 1.43 13.63
C ASP A 95 -2.88 1.53 12.23
N SER A 96 -1.75 0.84 11.99
CA SER A 96 -1.11 0.80 10.68
C SER A 96 -1.98 0.17 9.60
N LEU A 97 -2.77 -0.85 9.97
CA LEU A 97 -3.72 -1.49 9.05
C LEU A 97 -4.89 -0.55 8.74
N MET A 98 -5.47 0.08 9.78
CA MET A 98 -6.57 1.02 9.58
C MET A 98 -6.15 2.23 8.76
N GLU A 99 -4.96 2.77 9.03
CA GLU A 99 -4.37 3.85 8.24
C GLU A 99 -4.26 3.48 6.75
N LEU A 100 -3.76 2.27 6.45
CA LEU A 100 -3.69 1.78 5.07
C LEU A 100 -5.09 1.72 4.42
N LEU A 101 -6.10 1.20 5.13
CA LEU A 101 -7.46 1.10 4.61
C LEU A 101 -8.08 2.47 4.33
N VAL A 102 -7.93 3.43 5.25
CA VAL A 102 -8.43 4.81 5.07
C VAL A 102 -7.71 5.48 3.90
N MET A 103 -6.40 5.27 3.75
CA MET A 103 -5.62 5.81 2.64
C MET A 103 -6.08 5.26 1.28
N ILE A 104 -6.36 3.94 1.21
CA ILE A 104 -6.91 3.31 0.01
C ILE A 104 -8.29 3.90 -0.34
N ASP A 105 -9.16 4.10 0.65
CA ASP A 105 -10.48 4.70 0.40
C ASP A 105 -10.36 6.15 -0.10
N ALA A 106 -9.47 6.94 0.49
CA ALA A 106 -9.18 8.30 0.04
C ALA A 106 -8.75 8.34 -1.43
N MET A 107 -7.83 7.44 -1.84
CA MET A 107 -7.37 7.33 -3.23
C MET A 107 -8.49 6.90 -4.18
N LYS A 108 -9.38 5.98 -3.76
CA LYS A 108 -10.57 5.58 -4.53
C LYS A 108 -11.49 6.77 -4.77
N ARG A 109 -11.77 7.55 -3.73
CA ARG A 109 -12.62 8.75 -3.83
C ARG A 109 -11.98 9.86 -4.68
N ALA A 110 -10.65 9.93 -4.67
CA ALA A 110 -9.89 10.84 -5.53
C ALA A 110 -9.80 10.34 -6.99
N SER A 111 -10.47 9.22 -7.33
CA SER A 111 -10.53 8.63 -8.67
C SER A 111 -9.14 8.21 -9.20
N ALA A 112 -8.28 7.67 -8.36
CA ALA A 112 -7.06 7.01 -8.83
C ALA A 112 -7.39 5.93 -9.87
N GLY A 113 -6.57 5.78 -10.89
CA GLY A 113 -6.79 4.82 -11.97
C GLY A 113 -6.58 3.38 -11.51
N ARG A 114 -5.53 3.18 -10.73
CA ARG A 114 -5.20 1.92 -10.07
C ARG A 114 -4.59 2.23 -8.71
N ILE A 115 -4.84 1.36 -7.72
CA ILE A 115 -4.26 1.49 -6.39
C ILE A 115 -3.57 0.18 -6.05
N THR A 116 -2.27 0.25 -5.75
CA THR A 116 -1.45 -0.88 -5.32
C THR A 116 -0.92 -0.63 -3.92
N ALA A 117 -1.26 -1.48 -2.98
CA ALA A 117 -0.68 -1.46 -1.64
C ALA A 117 0.65 -2.22 -1.64
N VAL A 118 1.73 -1.53 -1.27
CA VAL A 118 3.06 -2.10 -1.07
C VAL A 118 3.27 -2.30 0.42
N ILE A 119 3.18 -3.54 0.87
CA ILE A 119 3.19 -3.89 2.30
C ILE A 119 4.47 -4.66 2.62
N PRO A 120 5.55 -3.98 3.06
CA PRO A 120 6.83 -4.63 3.37
C PRO A 120 6.72 -5.67 4.49
N TYR A 121 5.89 -5.41 5.48
CA TYR A 121 5.51 -6.36 6.52
C TYR A 121 4.00 -6.45 6.62
N PHE A 122 3.45 -7.66 6.43
CA PHE A 122 2.02 -7.92 6.50
C PHE A 122 1.63 -8.49 7.87
N GLY A 123 0.98 -7.67 8.68
CA GLY A 123 0.41 -8.06 9.96
C GLY A 123 -0.65 -9.14 9.80
N TYR A 124 -0.87 -9.95 10.82
CA TYR A 124 -1.80 -11.09 10.83
C TYR A 124 -1.47 -12.22 9.83
N ALA A 125 -0.43 -12.12 9.00
CA ALA A 125 -0.05 -13.14 8.02
C ALA A 125 0.23 -14.51 8.66
N ARG A 126 0.62 -14.55 9.94
CA ARG A 126 0.83 -15.81 10.68
C ARG A 126 -0.44 -16.62 10.93
N GLN A 127 -1.61 -16.00 10.76
CA GLN A 127 -2.92 -16.63 10.90
C GLN A 127 -3.55 -16.89 9.52
N ASP A 128 -2.80 -17.57 8.66
CA ASP A 128 -3.18 -17.91 7.28
C ASP A 128 -3.99 -19.21 7.17
N ARG A 129 -4.00 -20.00 8.23
CA ARG A 129 -4.71 -21.29 8.34
C ARG A 129 -5.19 -21.55 9.75
N LYS A 130 -6.18 -22.44 9.89
CA LYS A 130 -6.65 -22.90 11.19
C LYS A 130 -5.60 -23.82 11.84
N ALA A 131 -5.17 -23.51 13.05
CA ALA A 131 -4.37 -24.39 13.89
C ALA A 131 -5.25 -25.38 14.67
N LYS A 132 -6.46 -24.96 15.05
CA LYS A 132 -7.46 -25.73 15.78
C LYS A 132 -8.86 -25.51 15.20
N ALA A 133 -9.80 -26.39 15.57
CA ALA A 133 -11.20 -26.18 15.22
C ALA A 133 -11.70 -24.81 15.77
N ARG A 134 -12.42 -24.06 14.92
CA ARG A 134 -12.98 -22.73 15.22
C ARG A 134 -11.97 -21.57 15.33
N ASP A 135 -10.69 -21.80 15.03
CA ASP A 135 -9.73 -20.70 14.94
C ASP A 135 -10.06 -19.78 13.76
N PRO A 136 -9.80 -18.46 13.89
CA PRO A 136 -9.94 -17.53 12.78
C PRO A 136 -8.83 -17.75 11.75
N ILE A 137 -9.07 -17.28 10.52
CA ILE A 137 -8.05 -17.14 9.49
C ILE A 137 -7.92 -15.64 9.21
N THR A 138 -7.26 -14.92 10.11
CA THR A 138 -7.24 -13.45 10.12
C THR A 138 -6.53 -12.86 8.89
N ALA A 139 -5.61 -13.62 8.29
CA ALA A 139 -4.97 -13.21 7.04
C ALA A 139 -5.92 -13.08 5.84
N LYS A 140 -7.17 -13.57 5.96
CA LYS A 140 -8.21 -13.47 4.92
C LYS A 140 -9.23 -12.36 5.15
N LEU A 141 -9.21 -11.71 6.33
CA LEU A 141 -10.06 -10.57 6.63
C LEU A 141 -9.67 -9.36 5.78
#